data_beee0a16b44f2cdee982ffeb3b012462
#
_entry.id   beee0a16b44f2cdee982ffeb3b012462
#
_cell.length_a   1.000
_cell.length_b   1.000
_cell.length_c   1.000
_cell.angle_alpha   90.00
_cell.angle_beta   90.00
_cell.angle_gamma   90.00
#
_symmetry.space_group_name_H-M   'P 1'
#
loop_
_entity.id
_entity.type
_entity.pdbx_description
1 polymer ?
#
loop_
_entity_poly.entity_id
_entity_poly.type
_entity_poly.pdbx_seq_one_letter_code
_entity_poly.pdbx_strand_id
1 'polypeptide(L)'
;MSQSAKTLLTLFLVIAIGGAIGGYAYFGVYKADQTKQRKEEHDMRLFAPQKFEERTPDGGAPPAEFTKLTVTSGGNTTVLEREAGQEWRIVSPIETKADKLVLDQIISLLQQSKFKTTLEENPDQATLTRYGFDKPTFVVEAEAIVNGEPRSVKLVGGIENSFDGSIYVRRNDEKPVFTAEGGVRFSMAKNTFDLRDKQPCAVDEAKIQKIAVKSEANDYVIDRTGEKQWTFSKPNDEPADGSSVSAMISSVAQERAQTFPEDTAANRKALGFDAPLVDTTLTLSDGKTVRLRVSRQQADAGELFYVLRDDEHGSTLAQVGPGATQFDRNALDLRDKGLIRFKKELVTRMVFHGEDGKDVVVSKDSVDASADAWRVVAPREGKAKVFKVTSVLWTLGTAKILAAGEEKPKDWAKYGIDAKSKYVALFGEDGKELARLTIGKLVPDTPSGYYVRGSRDQVLQSDGSRFVEFPFRVEDVIDEPQVDAGSNSPSP
;
A
#
# COMPACT_ATOMS: atom_id res chain seq x y z
N MET A 1 -23.54 -81.25 -17.01
CA MET A 1 -22.85 -80.20 -16.27
C MET A 1 -22.67 -80.59 -14.82
N SER A 2 -21.44 -80.55 -14.33
CA SER A 2 -21.17 -80.87 -12.93
C SER A 2 -21.83 -79.81 -11.99
N GLN A 3 -22.16 -80.25 -10.75
CA GLN A 3 -22.79 -79.36 -9.78
C GLN A 3 -21.97 -78.06 -9.55
N SER A 4 -20.64 -78.14 -9.57
CA SER A 4 -19.71 -77.05 -9.51
C SER A 4 -19.83 -76.08 -10.68
N ALA A 5 -20.06 -76.58 -11.92
CA ALA A 5 -20.25 -75.71 -13.08
C ALA A 5 -21.58 -74.94 -13.04
N LYS A 6 -22.62 -75.49 -12.47
CA LYS A 6 -23.90 -74.78 -12.24
C LYS A 6 -23.75 -73.68 -11.21
N THR A 7 -23.03 -73.90 -10.10
CA THR A 7 -22.77 -72.94 -9.07
C THR A 7 -21.90 -71.75 -9.60
N LEU A 8 -20.88 -72.07 -10.38
CA LEU A 8 -20.04 -71.03 -11.04
C LEU A 8 -20.85 -70.19 -12.03
N LEU A 9 -21.72 -70.77 -12.81
CA LEU A 9 -22.60 -70.09 -13.75
C LEU A 9 -23.57 -69.13 -13.04
N THR A 10 -24.17 -69.66 -11.93
CA THR A 10 -25.10 -68.85 -11.10
C THR A 10 -24.37 -67.68 -10.45
N LEU A 11 -23.15 -67.87 -9.94
CA LEU A 11 -22.31 -66.79 -9.36
C LEU A 11 -21.97 -65.74 -10.41
N PHE A 12 -21.58 -66.16 -11.62
CA PHE A 12 -21.29 -65.24 -12.71
C PHE A 12 -22.52 -64.43 -13.14
N LEU A 13 -23.69 -65.06 -13.16
CA LEU A 13 -24.95 -64.41 -13.51
C LEU A 13 -25.34 -63.37 -12.46
N VAL A 14 -25.16 -63.67 -11.18
CA VAL A 14 -25.41 -62.71 -10.07
C VAL A 14 -24.48 -61.53 -10.13
N ILE A 15 -23.18 -61.74 -10.40
CA ILE A 15 -22.19 -60.67 -10.57
C ILE A 15 -22.52 -59.81 -11.81
N ALA A 16 -22.91 -60.44 -12.92
CA ALA A 16 -23.30 -59.73 -14.14
C ALA A 16 -24.56 -58.88 -13.95
N ILE A 17 -25.59 -59.42 -13.27
CA ILE A 17 -26.80 -58.67 -12.95
C ILE A 17 -26.50 -57.57 -11.95
N GLY A 18 -25.73 -57.83 -10.89
CA GLY A 18 -25.28 -56.84 -9.92
C GLY A 18 -24.46 -55.71 -10.57
N GLY A 19 -23.55 -56.07 -11.48
CA GLY A 19 -22.78 -55.12 -12.28
C GLY A 19 -23.65 -54.29 -13.22
N ALA A 20 -24.66 -54.89 -13.87
CA ALA A 20 -25.60 -54.20 -14.75
C ALA A 20 -26.50 -53.23 -13.96
N ILE A 21 -27.02 -53.64 -12.81
CA ILE A 21 -27.84 -52.80 -11.91
C ILE A 21 -26.96 -51.64 -11.35
N GLY A 22 -25.75 -51.94 -10.86
CA GLY A 22 -24.82 -50.94 -10.37
C GLY A 22 -24.40 -49.95 -11.45
N GLY A 23 -24.13 -50.46 -12.67
CA GLY A 23 -23.85 -49.62 -13.84
C GLY A 23 -25.01 -48.73 -14.23
N TYR A 24 -26.23 -49.27 -14.28
CA TYR A 24 -27.43 -48.47 -14.55
C TYR A 24 -27.68 -47.40 -13.46
N ALA A 25 -27.55 -47.77 -12.18
CA ALA A 25 -27.73 -46.83 -11.07
C ALA A 25 -26.68 -45.72 -11.11
N TYR A 26 -25.42 -46.04 -11.44
CA TYR A 26 -24.35 -45.07 -11.51
C TYR A 26 -24.43 -44.19 -12.79
N PHE A 27 -24.53 -44.79 -13.95
CA PHE A 27 -24.49 -44.07 -15.24
C PHE A 27 -25.85 -43.52 -15.66
N GLY A 28 -26.93 -44.29 -15.44
CA GLY A 28 -28.27 -43.94 -15.88
C GLY A 28 -29.01 -42.98 -14.94
N VAL A 29 -28.74 -43.09 -13.63
CA VAL A 29 -29.45 -42.27 -12.64
C VAL A 29 -28.55 -41.25 -12.00
N TYR A 30 -27.51 -41.68 -11.29
CA TYR A 30 -26.68 -40.77 -10.49
C TYR A 30 -25.90 -39.76 -11.39
N LYS A 31 -25.26 -40.23 -12.44
CA LYS A 31 -24.49 -39.37 -13.36
C LYS A 31 -25.41 -38.46 -14.19
N ALA A 32 -26.57 -38.96 -14.60
CA ALA A 32 -27.58 -38.18 -15.30
C ALA A 32 -28.17 -37.07 -14.43
N ASP A 33 -28.46 -37.37 -13.15
CA ASP A 33 -28.98 -36.40 -12.19
C ASP A 33 -27.93 -35.30 -11.87
N GLN A 34 -26.68 -35.69 -11.65
CA GLN A 34 -25.59 -34.75 -11.48
C GLN A 34 -25.41 -33.83 -12.71
N THR A 35 -25.52 -34.40 -13.93
CA THR A 35 -25.40 -33.61 -15.16
C THR A 35 -26.54 -32.62 -15.29
N LYS A 36 -27.77 -33.03 -14.93
CA LYS A 36 -28.93 -32.13 -14.90
C LYS A 36 -28.75 -30.98 -13.90
N GLN A 37 -28.34 -31.28 -12.67
CA GLN A 37 -28.07 -30.26 -11.65
C GLN A 37 -27.00 -29.27 -12.09
N ARG A 38 -25.89 -29.76 -12.67
CA ARG A 38 -24.82 -28.91 -13.19
C ARG A 38 -25.30 -28.02 -14.35
N LYS A 39 -26.18 -28.53 -15.20
CA LYS A 39 -26.77 -27.76 -16.28
C LYS A 39 -27.66 -26.63 -15.73
N GLU A 40 -28.55 -26.96 -14.79
CA GLU A 40 -29.42 -25.99 -14.12
C GLU A 40 -28.57 -24.89 -13.43
N GLU A 41 -27.52 -25.29 -12.72
CA GLU A 41 -26.58 -24.34 -12.10
C GLU A 41 -25.85 -23.45 -13.10
N HIS A 42 -25.47 -23.98 -14.25
CA HIS A 42 -24.85 -23.23 -15.33
C HIS A 42 -25.84 -22.22 -15.93
N ASP A 43 -27.07 -22.66 -16.23
CA ASP A 43 -28.08 -21.83 -16.85
C ASP A 43 -28.52 -20.66 -15.93
N MET A 44 -28.36 -20.83 -14.62
CA MET A 44 -28.65 -19.79 -13.61
C MET A 44 -27.50 -18.79 -13.41
N ARG A 45 -26.34 -18.90 -14.05
CA ARG A 45 -25.25 -17.91 -13.92
C ARG A 45 -25.61 -16.59 -14.60
N LEU A 46 -25.18 -15.48 -14.01
CA LEU A 46 -25.34 -14.14 -14.64
C LEU A 46 -24.62 -14.10 -16.00
N PHE A 47 -23.40 -14.60 -16.05
CA PHE A 47 -22.61 -14.74 -17.27
C PHE A 47 -22.44 -16.23 -17.58
N ALA A 48 -23.21 -16.75 -18.52
CA ALA A 48 -23.14 -18.10 -19.02
C ALA A 48 -22.74 -18.11 -20.51
N PRO A 49 -21.49 -17.81 -20.84
CA PRO A 49 -21.07 -17.48 -22.21
C PRO A 49 -20.87 -18.70 -23.12
N GLN A 50 -20.81 -19.89 -22.54
CA GLN A 50 -20.53 -21.14 -23.28
C GLN A 50 -21.66 -22.14 -23.11
N LYS A 51 -21.67 -23.13 -24.00
CA LYS A 51 -22.53 -24.28 -23.82
C LYS A 51 -22.07 -25.10 -22.63
N PHE A 52 -23.00 -25.81 -22.00
CA PHE A 52 -22.70 -26.61 -20.81
C PHE A 52 -21.59 -27.66 -21.04
N GLU A 53 -21.52 -28.20 -22.25
CA GLU A 53 -20.53 -29.20 -22.66
C GLU A 53 -19.12 -28.63 -22.87
N GLU A 54 -18.97 -27.33 -22.96
CA GLU A 54 -17.68 -26.63 -23.20
C GLU A 54 -16.89 -26.40 -21.91
N ARG A 55 -17.10 -27.21 -20.88
CA ARG A 55 -16.39 -27.07 -19.59
C ARG A 55 -15.00 -27.69 -19.65
N THR A 56 -14.10 -27.12 -18.82
CA THR A 56 -12.79 -27.71 -18.58
C THR A 56 -12.92 -29.13 -17.99
N PRO A 57 -11.93 -30.03 -18.21
CA PRO A 57 -11.96 -31.42 -17.77
C PRO A 57 -12.20 -31.59 -16.26
N ASP A 58 -11.80 -30.60 -15.43
CA ASP A 58 -12.00 -30.53 -14.00
C ASP A 58 -13.41 -30.03 -13.60
N GLY A 59 -14.27 -29.75 -14.57
CA GLY A 59 -15.64 -29.30 -14.36
C GLY A 59 -15.79 -27.81 -14.05
N GLY A 60 -14.71 -27.05 -14.06
CA GLY A 60 -14.70 -25.59 -13.92
C GLY A 60 -15.26 -24.88 -15.17
N ALA A 61 -15.71 -23.65 -15.02
CA ALA A 61 -15.93 -22.78 -16.18
C ALA A 61 -14.57 -22.26 -16.68
N PRO A 62 -14.35 -22.24 -18.00
CA PRO A 62 -13.13 -21.64 -18.52
C PRO A 62 -13.05 -20.15 -18.13
N PRO A 63 -11.84 -19.63 -17.89
CA PRO A 63 -11.66 -18.22 -17.52
C PRO A 63 -12.21 -17.33 -18.63
N ALA A 64 -12.98 -16.32 -18.26
CA ALA A 64 -13.47 -15.29 -19.16
C ALA A 64 -12.59 -14.04 -19.00
N GLU A 65 -11.95 -13.62 -20.05
CA GLU A 65 -11.19 -12.38 -20.09
C GLU A 65 -12.09 -11.25 -20.62
N PHE A 66 -12.61 -10.44 -19.70
CA PHE A 66 -13.44 -9.30 -20.08
C PHE A 66 -12.59 -8.20 -20.71
N THR A 67 -13.03 -7.71 -21.86
CA THR A 67 -12.34 -6.66 -22.64
C THR A 67 -13.14 -5.38 -22.75
N LYS A 68 -14.48 -5.46 -22.63
CA LYS A 68 -15.36 -4.28 -22.73
C LYS A 68 -16.52 -4.40 -21.75
N LEU A 69 -16.88 -3.27 -21.17
CA LEU A 69 -18.05 -3.10 -20.33
C LEU A 69 -18.78 -1.83 -20.73
N THR A 70 -20.09 -1.91 -20.92
CA THR A 70 -20.97 -0.75 -21.07
C THR A 70 -21.94 -0.76 -19.92
N VAL A 71 -21.93 0.27 -19.10
CA VAL A 71 -22.79 0.41 -17.93
C VAL A 71 -23.69 1.63 -18.12
N THR A 72 -25.00 1.40 -18.14
CA THR A 72 -26.01 2.46 -18.19
C THR A 72 -26.77 2.47 -16.87
N SER A 73 -26.76 3.58 -16.17
CA SER A 73 -27.47 3.78 -14.90
C SER A 73 -27.75 5.27 -14.67
N GLY A 74 -28.93 5.60 -14.14
CA GLY A 74 -29.31 6.98 -13.84
C GLY A 74 -29.29 7.93 -15.06
N GLY A 75 -29.55 7.41 -16.26
CA GLY A 75 -29.49 8.18 -17.50
C GLY A 75 -28.10 8.39 -18.10
N ASN A 76 -27.04 7.88 -17.45
CA ASN A 76 -25.66 7.97 -17.92
C ASN A 76 -25.22 6.62 -18.49
N THR A 77 -24.52 6.65 -19.62
CA THR A 77 -23.85 5.47 -20.20
C THR A 77 -22.35 5.67 -20.14
N THR A 78 -21.66 4.70 -19.57
CA THR A 78 -20.19 4.67 -19.46
C THR A 78 -19.67 3.46 -20.20
N VAL A 79 -18.74 3.67 -21.11
CA VAL A 79 -18.05 2.60 -21.84
C VAL A 79 -16.63 2.47 -21.31
N LEU A 80 -16.27 1.25 -20.95
CA LEU A 80 -14.95 0.91 -20.43
C LEU A 80 -14.33 -0.18 -21.31
N GLU A 81 -13.05 -0.04 -21.59
CA GLU A 81 -12.29 -0.99 -22.40
C GLU A 81 -10.93 -1.27 -21.77
N ARG A 82 -10.40 -2.46 -22.01
CA ARG A 82 -9.01 -2.82 -21.76
C ARG A 82 -8.49 -3.76 -22.81
N GLU A 83 -7.24 -3.63 -23.15
CA GLU A 83 -6.50 -4.66 -23.86
C GLU A 83 -6.08 -5.77 -22.88
N ALA A 84 -5.79 -6.96 -23.42
CA ALA A 84 -5.35 -8.11 -22.61
C ALA A 84 -4.16 -7.75 -21.70
N GLY A 85 -4.32 -8.00 -20.41
CA GLY A 85 -3.29 -7.70 -19.40
C GLY A 85 -3.09 -6.23 -19.05
N GLN A 86 -3.87 -5.30 -19.64
CA GLN A 86 -3.79 -3.87 -19.33
C GLN A 86 -4.83 -3.45 -18.28
N GLU A 87 -4.67 -2.22 -17.78
CA GLU A 87 -5.64 -1.61 -16.87
C GLU A 87 -6.92 -1.17 -17.61
N TRP A 88 -8.04 -1.20 -16.93
CA TRP A 88 -9.31 -0.69 -17.44
C TRP A 88 -9.29 0.83 -17.59
N ARG A 89 -9.81 1.31 -18.71
CA ARG A 89 -10.03 2.73 -18.97
C ARG A 89 -11.48 3.01 -19.33
N ILE A 90 -11.98 4.14 -18.88
CA ILE A 90 -13.22 4.72 -19.42
C ILE A 90 -12.84 5.36 -20.75
N VAL A 91 -13.57 5.03 -21.81
CA VAL A 91 -13.39 5.59 -23.16
C VAL A 91 -14.56 6.49 -23.57
N SER A 92 -15.69 6.41 -22.87
CA SER A 92 -16.84 7.30 -23.07
C SER A 92 -17.64 7.40 -21.76
N PRO A 93 -18.16 8.58 -21.39
CA PRO A 93 -18.17 9.88 -22.10
C PRO A 93 -16.87 10.68 -21.96
N ILE A 94 -15.93 10.21 -21.15
CA ILE A 94 -14.63 10.84 -20.90
C ILE A 94 -13.53 9.80 -21.01
N GLU A 95 -12.34 10.21 -21.45
CA GLU A 95 -11.17 9.34 -21.44
C GLU A 95 -10.42 9.47 -20.11
N THR A 96 -10.41 8.40 -19.29
CA THR A 96 -9.73 8.40 -17.98
C THR A 96 -9.50 7.00 -17.48
N LYS A 97 -8.70 6.85 -16.40
CA LYS A 97 -8.56 5.57 -15.69
C LYS A 97 -9.86 5.17 -15.00
N ALA A 98 -10.13 3.88 -15.00
CA ALA A 98 -11.26 3.31 -14.26
C ALA A 98 -10.84 2.92 -12.82
N ASP A 99 -11.80 2.91 -11.89
CA ASP A 99 -11.59 2.43 -10.52
C ASP A 99 -11.47 0.90 -10.54
N LYS A 100 -10.24 0.41 -10.37
CA LYS A 100 -9.91 -1.02 -10.43
C LYS A 100 -10.76 -1.85 -9.48
N LEU A 101 -10.98 -1.38 -8.24
CA LEU A 101 -11.73 -2.15 -7.23
C LEU A 101 -13.20 -2.29 -7.62
N VAL A 102 -13.80 -1.23 -8.14
CA VAL A 102 -15.19 -1.26 -8.61
C VAL A 102 -15.32 -2.20 -9.81
N LEU A 103 -14.38 -2.15 -10.76
CA LEU A 103 -14.40 -3.01 -11.93
C LEU A 103 -14.18 -4.48 -11.55
N ASP A 104 -13.21 -4.77 -10.70
CA ASP A 104 -12.95 -6.15 -10.21
C ASP A 104 -14.21 -6.72 -9.51
N GLN A 105 -14.96 -5.91 -8.77
CA GLN A 105 -16.21 -6.31 -8.15
C GLN A 105 -17.30 -6.63 -9.20
N ILE A 106 -17.49 -5.78 -10.20
CA ILE A 106 -18.46 -6.01 -11.29
C ILE A 106 -18.12 -7.31 -12.03
N ILE A 107 -16.85 -7.48 -12.41
CA ILE A 107 -16.38 -8.65 -13.13
C ILE A 107 -16.53 -9.92 -12.29
N SER A 108 -16.17 -9.87 -11.01
CA SER A 108 -16.34 -10.99 -10.08
C SER A 108 -17.82 -11.41 -9.96
N LEU A 109 -18.72 -10.45 -9.86
CA LEU A 109 -20.17 -10.73 -9.84
C LEU A 109 -20.64 -11.38 -11.12
N LEU A 110 -20.25 -10.87 -12.30
CA LEU A 110 -20.57 -11.47 -13.58
C LEU A 110 -20.11 -12.92 -13.67
N GLN A 111 -18.91 -13.22 -13.22
CA GLN A 111 -18.30 -14.55 -13.31
C GLN A 111 -18.87 -15.55 -12.30
N GLN A 112 -19.16 -15.11 -11.09
CA GLN A 112 -19.40 -16.01 -9.96
C GLN A 112 -20.87 -16.07 -9.52
N SER A 113 -21.65 -14.99 -9.74
CA SER A 113 -23.01 -14.92 -9.22
C SER A 113 -24.00 -15.67 -10.10
N LYS A 114 -25.08 -16.11 -9.43
CA LYS A 114 -26.20 -16.81 -10.05
C LYS A 114 -27.50 -16.05 -9.76
N PHE A 115 -28.49 -16.24 -10.62
CA PHE A 115 -29.85 -15.87 -10.28
C PHE A 115 -30.34 -16.70 -9.09
N LYS A 116 -31.23 -16.15 -8.28
CA LYS A 116 -31.85 -16.87 -7.16
C LYS A 116 -32.91 -17.86 -7.66
N THR A 117 -33.83 -17.34 -8.47
CA THR A 117 -34.93 -18.11 -9.03
C THR A 117 -35.34 -17.56 -10.39
N THR A 118 -35.94 -18.41 -11.21
CA THR A 118 -36.77 -17.99 -12.35
C THR A 118 -38.13 -17.62 -11.79
N LEU A 119 -38.51 -16.36 -11.92
CA LEU A 119 -39.77 -15.85 -11.38
C LEU A 119 -40.92 -16.04 -12.36
N GLU A 120 -40.68 -15.77 -13.64
CA GLU A 120 -41.67 -15.79 -14.71
C GLU A 120 -40.99 -16.27 -16.00
N GLU A 121 -41.49 -17.36 -16.57
CA GLU A 121 -40.91 -17.98 -17.78
C GLU A 121 -41.25 -17.22 -19.07
N ASN A 122 -42.48 -16.71 -19.16
CA ASN A 122 -43.01 -16.04 -20.34
C ASN A 122 -43.83 -14.81 -19.94
N PRO A 123 -43.21 -13.74 -19.42
CA PRO A 123 -43.88 -12.55 -18.97
C PRO A 123 -44.49 -11.81 -20.16
N ASP A 124 -45.69 -11.25 -19.99
CA ASP A 124 -46.28 -10.29 -20.92
C ASP A 124 -45.68 -8.89 -20.69
N GLN A 125 -45.99 -7.96 -21.61
CA GLN A 125 -45.50 -6.58 -21.54
C GLN A 125 -45.94 -5.85 -20.26
N ALA A 126 -47.13 -6.13 -19.75
CA ALA A 126 -47.66 -5.49 -18.54
C ALA A 126 -46.84 -5.98 -17.30
N THR A 127 -46.47 -7.25 -17.27
CA THR A 127 -45.63 -7.85 -16.25
C THR A 127 -44.20 -7.29 -16.31
N LEU A 128 -43.63 -7.12 -17.51
CA LEU A 128 -42.30 -6.49 -17.66
C LEU A 128 -42.31 -5.03 -17.17
N THR A 129 -43.36 -4.27 -17.47
CA THR A 129 -43.50 -2.91 -16.93
C THR A 129 -43.65 -2.89 -15.41
N ARG A 130 -44.40 -3.83 -14.83
CA ARG A 130 -44.57 -3.97 -13.38
C ARG A 130 -43.26 -4.30 -12.67
N TYR A 131 -42.35 -5.04 -13.30
CA TYR A 131 -41.02 -5.33 -12.77
C TYR A 131 -39.98 -4.23 -13.10
N GLY A 132 -40.38 -3.14 -13.76
CA GLY A 132 -39.56 -1.95 -14.01
C GLY A 132 -38.61 -2.05 -15.19
N PHE A 133 -38.86 -2.97 -16.14
CA PHE A 133 -37.99 -3.12 -17.32
C PHE A 133 -38.25 -2.09 -18.41
N ASP A 134 -39.29 -1.28 -18.31
CA ASP A 134 -39.53 -0.09 -19.13
C ASP A 134 -38.62 1.10 -18.71
N LYS A 135 -38.18 1.11 -17.45
CA LYS A 135 -37.24 2.08 -16.88
C LYS A 135 -36.21 1.36 -16.02
N PRO A 136 -35.25 0.65 -16.64
CA PRO A 136 -34.31 -0.18 -15.90
C PRO A 136 -33.44 0.64 -14.98
N THR A 137 -33.14 0.09 -13.79
CA THR A 137 -32.22 0.70 -12.82
C THR A 137 -30.78 0.62 -13.30
N PHE A 138 -30.45 -0.40 -14.06
CA PHE A 138 -29.19 -0.53 -14.77
C PHE A 138 -29.34 -1.38 -16.04
N VAL A 139 -28.44 -1.13 -16.99
CA VAL A 139 -28.13 -2.04 -18.09
C VAL A 139 -26.62 -2.22 -18.11
N VAL A 140 -26.16 -3.47 -18.05
CA VAL A 140 -24.74 -3.81 -18.16
C VAL A 140 -24.56 -4.74 -19.35
N GLU A 141 -23.76 -4.31 -20.30
CA GLU A 141 -23.31 -5.13 -21.44
C GLU A 141 -21.83 -5.42 -21.24
N ALA A 142 -21.44 -6.70 -21.25
CA ALA A 142 -20.07 -7.12 -21.07
C ALA A 142 -19.63 -8.00 -22.22
N GLU A 143 -18.43 -7.74 -22.75
CA GLU A 143 -17.77 -8.56 -23.75
C GLU A 143 -16.54 -9.21 -23.13
N ALA A 144 -16.32 -10.50 -23.45
CA ALA A 144 -15.20 -11.27 -22.96
C ALA A 144 -14.70 -12.24 -24.01
N ILE A 145 -13.44 -12.65 -23.89
CA ILE A 145 -12.85 -13.74 -24.64
C ILE A 145 -12.91 -14.99 -23.75
N VAL A 146 -13.52 -16.06 -24.26
CA VAL A 146 -13.61 -17.36 -23.59
C VAL A 146 -13.09 -18.44 -24.55
N ASN A 147 -12.04 -19.15 -24.16
CA ASN A 147 -11.36 -20.12 -25.03
C ASN A 147 -10.96 -19.54 -26.41
N GLY A 148 -10.55 -18.27 -26.47
CA GLY A 148 -10.17 -17.60 -27.71
C GLY A 148 -11.35 -17.07 -28.54
N GLU A 149 -12.59 -17.29 -28.14
CA GLU A 149 -13.79 -16.81 -28.84
C GLU A 149 -14.48 -15.66 -28.11
N PRO A 150 -14.98 -14.64 -28.86
CA PRO A 150 -15.73 -13.54 -28.28
C PRO A 150 -17.09 -14.02 -27.77
N ARG A 151 -17.45 -13.58 -26.58
CA ARG A 151 -18.73 -13.82 -25.92
C ARG A 151 -19.24 -12.52 -25.29
N SER A 152 -20.54 -12.38 -25.22
CA SER A 152 -21.17 -11.21 -24.59
C SER A 152 -22.33 -11.60 -23.70
N VAL A 153 -22.65 -10.72 -22.77
CA VAL A 153 -23.86 -10.77 -21.96
C VAL A 153 -24.44 -9.37 -21.80
N LYS A 154 -25.74 -9.27 -21.81
CA LYS A 154 -26.49 -8.08 -21.44
C LYS A 154 -27.39 -8.41 -20.25
N LEU A 155 -27.21 -7.68 -19.16
CA LEU A 155 -28.06 -7.75 -17.98
C LEU A 155 -28.89 -6.47 -17.87
N VAL A 156 -30.19 -6.62 -17.71
CA VAL A 156 -31.13 -5.51 -17.51
C VAL A 156 -31.73 -5.66 -16.12
N GLY A 157 -31.49 -4.71 -15.23
CA GLY A 157 -32.03 -4.68 -13.88
C GLY A 157 -33.32 -3.85 -13.81
N GLY A 158 -34.40 -4.47 -13.35
CA GLY A 158 -35.67 -3.81 -13.07
C GLY A 158 -35.68 -3.12 -11.70
N ILE A 159 -36.83 -3.13 -11.03
CA ILE A 159 -36.98 -2.61 -9.67
C ILE A 159 -36.58 -3.65 -8.61
N GLU A 160 -36.39 -3.18 -7.39
CA GLU A 160 -36.17 -4.03 -6.22
C GLU A 160 -37.49 -4.69 -5.79
N ASN A 161 -37.42 -5.98 -5.43
CA ASN A 161 -38.51 -6.69 -4.81
C ASN A 161 -38.61 -6.26 -3.34
N SER A 162 -39.69 -5.58 -3.00
CA SER A 162 -39.93 -5.05 -1.65
C SER A 162 -40.11 -6.13 -0.57
N PHE A 163 -40.30 -7.39 -0.96
CA PHE A 163 -40.51 -8.50 -0.03
C PHE A 163 -39.20 -9.02 0.55
N ASP A 164 -38.16 -9.20 -0.28
CA ASP A 164 -36.90 -9.83 0.12
C ASP A 164 -35.64 -9.04 -0.27
N GLY A 165 -35.81 -7.84 -0.85
CA GLY A 165 -34.71 -6.99 -1.30
C GLY A 165 -33.95 -7.53 -2.52
N SER A 166 -34.42 -8.59 -3.17
CA SER A 166 -33.88 -9.07 -4.44
C SER A 166 -34.19 -8.10 -5.57
N ILE A 167 -33.45 -8.17 -6.66
CA ILE A 167 -33.73 -7.37 -7.85
C ILE A 167 -34.23 -8.25 -8.98
N TYR A 168 -35.20 -7.74 -9.76
CA TYR A 168 -35.63 -8.39 -10.98
C TYR A 168 -34.58 -8.16 -12.08
N VAL A 169 -34.19 -9.25 -12.78
CA VAL A 169 -33.15 -9.18 -13.82
C VAL A 169 -33.57 -9.97 -15.05
N ARG A 170 -33.25 -9.45 -16.22
CA ARG A 170 -33.26 -10.19 -17.48
C ARG A 170 -31.87 -10.31 -18.04
N ARG A 171 -31.61 -11.46 -18.69
CA ARG A 171 -30.34 -11.73 -19.36
C ARG A 171 -30.55 -11.83 -20.87
N ASN A 172 -29.81 -11.08 -21.65
CA ASN A 172 -29.88 -11.03 -23.09
C ASN A 172 -31.33 -10.80 -23.61
N ASP A 173 -31.70 -11.47 -24.67
CA ASP A 173 -33.05 -11.49 -25.19
C ASP A 173 -33.88 -12.69 -24.71
N GLU A 174 -33.43 -13.32 -23.61
CA GLU A 174 -34.15 -14.41 -23.00
C GLU A 174 -35.52 -13.98 -22.49
N LYS A 175 -36.54 -14.86 -22.64
CA LYS A 175 -37.88 -14.57 -22.18
C LYS A 175 -38.03 -14.46 -20.67
N PRO A 176 -37.40 -15.35 -19.88
CA PRO A 176 -37.64 -15.41 -18.45
C PRO A 176 -37.21 -14.12 -17.72
N VAL A 177 -37.93 -13.83 -16.66
CA VAL A 177 -37.52 -12.89 -15.61
C VAL A 177 -36.94 -13.67 -14.44
N PHE A 178 -35.79 -13.27 -14.02
CA PHE A 178 -35.06 -13.85 -12.87
C PHE A 178 -35.10 -12.89 -11.68
N THR A 179 -34.85 -13.42 -10.50
CA THR A 179 -34.45 -12.63 -9.33
C THR A 179 -32.96 -12.83 -9.05
N ALA A 180 -32.27 -11.78 -8.60
CA ALA A 180 -30.89 -11.82 -8.15
C ALA A 180 -30.76 -11.17 -6.78
N GLU A 181 -29.65 -11.46 -6.06
CA GLU A 181 -29.36 -10.81 -4.78
C GLU A 181 -29.34 -9.28 -4.92
N GLY A 182 -29.82 -8.56 -3.91
CA GLY A 182 -29.85 -7.09 -3.93
C GLY A 182 -28.45 -6.45 -4.12
N GLY A 183 -27.39 -7.13 -3.70
CA GLY A 183 -26.00 -6.73 -3.94
C GLY A 183 -25.64 -6.57 -5.42
N VAL A 184 -26.28 -7.31 -6.32
CA VAL A 184 -26.10 -7.18 -7.77
C VAL A 184 -26.48 -5.77 -8.22
N ARG A 185 -27.62 -5.20 -7.75
CA ARG A 185 -28.02 -3.83 -8.05
C ARG A 185 -26.96 -2.82 -7.64
N PHE A 186 -26.48 -2.89 -6.39
CA PHE A 186 -25.49 -1.93 -5.88
C PHE A 186 -24.18 -1.97 -6.66
N SER A 187 -23.80 -3.12 -7.17
CA SER A 187 -22.56 -3.27 -7.96
C SER A 187 -22.73 -2.89 -9.42
N MET A 188 -23.89 -3.13 -10.01
CA MET A 188 -24.15 -2.89 -11.45
C MET A 188 -24.70 -1.49 -11.73
N ALA A 189 -25.48 -0.90 -10.80
CA ALA A 189 -26.06 0.43 -10.97
C ALA A 189 -25.03 1.53 -10.65
N LYS A 190 -23.99 1.62 -11.45
CA LYS A 190 -22.89 2.61 -11.32
C LYS A 190 -22.98 3.68 -12.41
N ASN A 191 -22.74 4.92 -12.04
CA ASN A 191 -22.58 6.03 -12.97
C ASN A 191 -21.09 6.24 -13.32
N THR A 192 -20.80 7.18 -14.23
CA THR A 192 -19.44 7.49 -14.66
C THR A 192 -18.52 7.89 -13.50
N PHE A 193 -19.03 8.67 -12.52
CA PHE A 193 -18.25 9.04 -11.33
C PHE A 193 -17.90 7.82 -10.49
N ASP A 194 -18.83 6.86 -10.34
CA ASP A 194 -18.58 5.64 -9.56
C ASP A 194 -17.51 4.76 -10.20
N LEU A 195 -17.49 4.70 -11.54
CA LEU A 195 -16.58 3.87 -12.32
C LEU A 195 -15.21 4.50 -12.56
N ARG A 196 -15.09 5.83 -12.38
CA ARG A 196 -13.84 6.56 -12.57
C ARG A 196 -12.88 6.35 -11.40
N ASP A 197 -11.58 6.25 -11.70
CA ASP A 197 -10.54 6.32 -10.66
C ASP A 197 -10.65 7.63 -9.87
N LYS A 198 -10.79 7.50 -8.55
CA LYS A 198 -10.98 8.61 -7.62
C LYS A 198 -9.71 9.05 -6.91
N GLN A 199 -8.54 8.61 -7.36
CA GLN A 199 -7.25 8.98 -6.78
C GLN A 199 -6.46 9.91 -7.73
N PRO A 200 -6.88 11.17 -7.89
CA PRO A 200 -6.27 12.08 -8.85
C PRO A 200 -4.81 12.40 -8.51
N CYS A 201 -4.40 12.25 -7.26
CA CYS A 201 -3.05 12.52 -6.78
C CYS A 201 -2.16 11.28 -6.75
N ALA A 202 -2.68 10.08 -7.08
CA ALA A 202 -1.92 8.84 -6.95
C ALA A 202 -0.70 8.81 -7.88
N VAL A 203 0.46 8.53 -7.29
CA VAL A 203 1.72 8.27 -7.99
C VAL A 203 2.43 7.16 -7.23
N ASP A 204 3.03 6.23 -7.96
CA ASP A 204 3.86 5.18 -7.37
C ASP A 204 5.14 5.79 -6.78
N GLU A 205 5.25 5.82 -5.44
CA GLU A 205 6.42 6.37 -4.76
C GLU A 205 7.72 5.75 -5.25
N ALA A 206 7.75 4.46 -5.58
CA ALA A 206 8.97 3.78 -6.02
C ALA A 206 9.50 4.35 -7.34
N LYS A 207 8.65 4.94 -8.15
CA LYS A 207 9.01 5.57 -9.41
C LYS A 207 9.47 7.02 -9.27
N ILE A 208 9.17 7.70 -8.15
CA ILE A 208 9.53 9.10 -7.97
C ILE A 208 11.04 9.22 -7.74
N GLN A 209 11.72 10.02 -8.57
CA GLN A 209 13.15 10.33 -8.47
C GLN A 209 13.40 11.74 -7.95
N LYS A 210 12.49 12.67 -8.21
CA LYS A 210 12.62 14.06 -7.80
C LYS A 210 11.26 14.64 -7.43
N ILE A 211 11.23 15.46 -6.39
CA ILE A 211 10.08 16.22 -5.92
C ILE A 211 10.50 17.70 -5.89
N ALA A 212 9.91 18.52 -6.74
CA ALA A 212 10.11 19.97 -6.73
C ALA A 212 8.81 20.62 -6.25
N VAL A 213 8.87 21.39 -5.17
CA VAL A 213 7.73 22.06 -4.53
C VAL A 213 7.92 23.55 -4.56
N LYS A 214 6.85 24.26 -4.94
CA LYS A 214 6.80 25.71 -4.90
C LYS A 214 5.46 26.18 -4.34
N SER A 215 5.52 27.00 -3.30
CA SER A 215 4.39 27.69 -2.68
C SER A 215 4.84 29.09 -2.24
N GLU A 216 3.97 29.83 -1.59
CA GLU A 216 4.34 31.11 -0.94
C GLU A 216 5.37 30.89 0.18
N ALA A 217 5.21 29.81 0.97
CA ALA A 217 6.04 29.52 2.14
C ALA A 217 7.25 28.63 1.81
N ASN A 218 7.22 27.84 0.74
CA ASN A 218 8.20 26.80 0.47
C ASN A 218 8.67 26.82 -0.99
N ASP A 219 9.98 26.70 -1.18
CA ASP A 219 10.61 26.51 -2.49
C ASP A 219 11.80 25.56 -2.32
N TYR A 220 11.55 24.26 -2.50
CA TYR A 220 12.57 23.23 -2.31
C TYR A 220 12.52 22.12 -3.37
N VAL A 221 13.64 21.43 -3.50
CA VAL A 221 13.78 20.24 -4.35
C VAL A 221 14.41 19.13 -3.54
N ILE A 222 13.83 17.96 -3.62
CA ILE A 222 14.32 16.73 -2.98
C ILE A 222 14.55 15.68 -4.07
N ASP A 223 15.76 15.13 -4.11
CA ASP A 223 16.15 14.07 -5.05
C ASP A 223 16.29 12.74 -4.32
N ARG A 224 15.88 11.65 -4.96
CA ARG A 224 16.09 10.29 -4.45
C ARG A 224 17.53 9.88 -4.68
N THR A 225 18.22 9.47 -3.63
CA THR A 225 19.62 9.01 -3.67
C THR A 225 19.79 7.52 -3.38
N GLY A 226 18.70 6.84 -3.02
CA GLY A 226 18.67 5.40 -2.77
C GLY A 226 17.28 4.92 -2.41
N GLU A 227 17.13 3.64 -2.07
CA GLU A 227 15.86 3.12 -1.59
C GLU A 227 15.48 3.84 -0.28
N LYS A 228 14.34 4.59 -0.32
CA LYS A 228 13.86 5.43 0.80
C LYS A 228 14.89 6.45 1.32
N GLN A 229 15.92 6.77 0.53
CA GLN A 229 16.91 7.80 0.83
C GLN A 229 16.67 9.00 -0.06
N TRP A 230 16.58 10.17 0.57
CA TRP A 230 16.28 11.43 -0.07
C TRP A 230 17.24 12.51 0.38
N THR A 231 17.58 13.43 -0.53
CA THR A 231 18.46 14.56 -0.26
C THR A 231 17.86 15.81 -0.85
N PHE A 232 17.85 16.90 -0.10
CA PHE A 232 17.54 18.21 -0.66
C PHE A 232 18.67 18.61 -1.62
N SER A 233 18.31 19.07 -2.82
CA SER A 233 19.23 19.77 -3.73
C SER A 233 18.93 21.26 -3.77
N LYS A 234 17.85 21.71 -3.14
CA LYS A 234 17.47 23.09 -2.93
C LYS A 234 16.74 23.22 -1.58
N PRO A 235 17.04 24.27 -0.77
CA PRO A 235 18.00 25.36 -1.01
C PRO A 235 19.48 24.93 -0.82
N ASN A 236 19.76 23.88 -0.06
CA ASN A 236 21.11 23.39 0.23
C ASN A 236 21.14 21.88 0.13
N ASP A 237 22.30 21.32 -0.23
CA ASP A 237 22.51 19.87 -0.23
C ASP A 237 22.51 19.34 1.20
N GLU A 238 21.39 18.74 1.62
CA GLU A 238 21.26 18.13 2.93
C GLU A 238 20.30 16.96 2.89
N PRO A 239 20.50 15.92 3.70
CA PRO A 239 19.62 14.78 3.72
C PRO A 239 18.25 15.12 4.24
N ALA A 240 17.23 14.50 3.59
CA ALA A 240 15.86 14.48 4.05
C ALA A 240 15.56 13.23 4.89
N ASP A 241 14.59 13.34 5.81
CA ASP A 241 14.04 12.20 6.53
C ASP A 241 13.14 11.39 5.59
N GLY A 242 13.63 10.23 5.15
CA GLY A 242 12.93 9.38 4.19
C GLY A 242 11.53 8.98 4.65
N SER A 243 11.34 8.77 5.95
CA SER A 243 10.03 8.44 6.52
C SER A 243 9.05 9.60 6.41
N SER A 244 9.50 10.81 6.68
CA SER A 244 8.69 12.03 6.55
C SER A 244 8.33 12.32 5.08
N VAL A 245 9.28 12.09 4.15
CA VAL A 245 9.03 12.22 2.71
C VAL A 245 8.03 11.17 2.23
N SER A 246 8.20 9.90 2.60
CA SER A 246 7.24 8.83 2.26
C SER A 246 5.85 9.11 2.84
N ALA A 247 5.76 9.58 4.08
CA ALA A 247 4.48 9.94 4.70
C ALA A 247 3.80 11.11 3.95
N MET A 248 4.57 12.10 3.52
CA MET A 248 4.08 13.22 2.72
C MET A 248 3.51 12.74 1.37
N ILE A 249 4.27 11.93 0.63
CA ILE A 249 3.83 11.34 -0.64
C ILE A 249 2.57 10.52 -0.45
N SER A 250 2.55 9.63 0.55
CA SER A 250 1.40 8.76 0.84
C SER A 250 0.14 9.55 1.18
N SER A 251 0.26 10.62 1.98
CA SER A 251 -0.88 11.46 2.37
C SER A 251 -1.53 12.10 1.15
N VAL A 252 -0.72 12.61 0.20
CA VAL A 252 -1.24 13.21 -1.04
C VAL A 252 -1.81 12.13 -1.96
N ALA A 253 -1.12 11.01 -2.14
CA ALA A 253 -1.52 9.94 -3.04
C ALA A 253 -2.85 9.26 -2.63
N GLN A 254 -3.20 9.28 -1.34
CA GLN A 254 -4.43 8.68 -0.81
C GLN A 254 -5.66 9.60 -0.94
N GLU A 255 -5.47 10.86 -1.32
CA GLU A 255 -6.58 11.78 -1.49
C GLU A 255 -7.56 11.29 -2.56
N ARG A 256 -8.85 11.32 -2.21
CA ARG A 256 -9.91 10.88 -3.10
C ARG A 256 -10.73 12.05 -3.61
N ALA A 257 -11.05 12.01 -4.90
CA ALA A 257 -11.93 12.98 -5.51
C ALA A 257 -13.35 12.87 -4.93
N GLN A 258 -13.88 14.01 -4.53
CA GLN A 258 -15.29 14.20 -4.13
C GLN A 258 -16.15 14.52 -5.34
N THR A 259 -15.63 15.34 -6.24
CA THR A 259 -16.24 15.69 -7.54
C THR A 259 -15.16 15.89 -8.60
N PHE A 260 -15.57 15.86 -9.85
CA PHE A 260 -14.71 16.21 -10.98
C PHE A 260 -15.38 17.37 -11.73
N PRO A 261 -15.04 18.62 -11.41
CA PRO A 261 -15.49 19.77 -12.20
C PRO A 261 -15.03 19.64 -13.66
N GLU A 262 -15.77 20.24 -14.58
CA GLU A 262 -15.36 20.29 -15.98
C GLU A 262 -14.00 21.04 -16.10
N ASP A 263 -13.04 20.43 -16.78
CA ASP A 263 -11.70 20.98 -16.91
C ASP A 263 -11.64 21.97 -18.10
N THR A 264 -12.03 23.20 -17.83
CA THR A 264 -11.97 24.32 -18.78
C THR A 264 -11.05 25.42 -18.27
N ALA A 265 -10.53 26.25 -19.17
CA ALA A 265 -9.70 27.39 -18.79
C ALA A 265 -10.46 28.35 -17.84
N ALA A 266 -11.77 28.51 -18.03
CA ALA A 266 -12.61 29.33 -17.17
C ALA A 266 -12.72 28.76 -15.76
N ASN A 267 -12.96 27.45 -15.63
CA ASN A 267 -13.03 26.77 -14.34
C ASN A 267 -11.67 26.76 -13.63
N ARG A 268 -10.57 26.48 -14.34
CA ARG A 268 -9.22 26.56 -13.77
C ARG A 268 -8.95 27.93 -13.16
N LYS A 269 -9.30 29.01 -13.88
CA LYS A 269 -9.14 30.38 -13.38
C LYS A 269 -10.08 30.67 -12.21
N ALA A 270 -11.36 30.33 -12.31
CA ALA A 270 -12.32 30.52 -11.23
C ALA A 270 -11.94 29.77 -9.95
N LEU A 271 -11.32 28.60 -10.07
CA LEU A 271 -10.84 27.79 -8.96
C LEU A 271 -9.44 28.21 -8.45
N GLY A 272 -8.80 29.25 -9.02
CA GLY A 272 -7.57 29.86 -8.51
C GLY A 272 -6.28 29.19 -8.97
N PHE A 273 -6.29 28.42 -10.06
CA PHE A 273 -5.07 27.77 -10.57
C PHE A 273 -4.08 28.71 -11.29
N ASP A 274 -4.42 29.98 -11.46
CA ASP A 274 -3.47 31.02 -11.90
C ASP A 274 -2.44 31.34 -10.83
N ALA A 275 -2.81 31.16 -9.52
CA ALA A 275 -1.93 31.28 -8.37
C ALA A 275 -2.23 30.14 -7.37
N PRO A 276 -1.77 28.92 -7.66
CA PRO A 276 -2.08 27.77 -6.82
C PRO A 276 -1.43 27.90 -5.43
N LEU A 277 -2.06 27.33 -4.41
CA LEU A 277 -1.55 27.25 -3.04
C LEU A 277 -0.21 26.52 -3.02
N VAL A 278 -0.09 25.42 -3.75
CA VAL A 278 1.14 24.66 -3.94
C VAL A 278 1.21 24.09 -5.35
N ASP A 279 2.39 24.16 -5.92
CA ASP A 279 2.74 23.63 -7.24
C ASP A 279 3.88 22.62 -7.06
N THR A 280 3.59 21.37 -7.32
CA THR A 280 4.52 20.26 -7.14
C THR A 280 4.77 19.56 -8.47
N THR A 281 6.02 19.39 -8.83
CA THR A 281 6.43 18.58 -9.98
C THR A 281 7.19 17.35 -9.49
N LEU A 282 6.67 16.18 -9.82
CA LEU A 282 7.29 14.90 -9.57
C LEU A 282 7.96 14.42 -10.87
N THR A 283 9.25 14.11 -10.81
CA THR A 283 9.96 13.45 -11.94
C THR A 283 10.07 11.98 -11.64
N LEU A 284 9.67 11.13 -12.58
CA LEU A 284 9.66 9.68 -12.46
C LEU A 284 10.94 9.06 -13.02
N SER A 285 11.18 7.79 -12.70
CA SER A 285 12.37 7.02 -13.11
C SER A 285 12.50 6.83 -14.64
N ASP A 286 11.40 6.95 -15.37
CA ASP A 286 11.37 6.92 -16.84
C ASP A 286 11.55 8.32 -17.48
N GLY A 287 11.79 9.34 -16.67
CA GLY A 287 11.97 10.73 -17.10
C GLY A 287 10.66 11.51 -17.30
N LYS A 288 9.51 10.87 -17.18
CA LYS A 288 8.21 11.53 -17.26
C LYS A 288 7.96 12.40 -16.03
N THR A 289 7.04 13.35 -16.17
CA THR A 289 6.67 14.23 -15.07
C THR A 289 5.18 14.15 -14.75
N VAL A 290 4.86 14.29 -13.47
CA VAL A 290 3.50 14.51 -12.97
C VAL A 290 3.53 15.84 -12.23
N ARG A 291 2.72 16.80 -12.67
CA ARG A 291 2.55 18.08 -12.00
C ARG A 291 1.22 18.10 -11.26
N LEU A 292 1.27 18.42 -9.98
CA LEU A 292 0.11 18.55 -9.11
C LEU A 292 0.04 20.00 -8.62
N ARG A 293 -0.98 20.72 -9.04
CA ARG A 293 -1.28 22.07 -8.53
C ARG A 293 -2.49 21.99 -7.63
N VAL A 294 -2.39 22.49 -6.42
CA VAL A 294 -3.50 22.52 -5.46
C VAL A 294 -3.95 23.97 -5.27
N SER A 295 -5.24 24.20 -5.35
CA SER A 295 -5.85 25.48 -5.04
C SER A 295 -6.87 25.32 -3.90
N ARG A 296 -7.20 26.47 -3.29
CA ARG A 296 -8.13 26.55 -2.17
C ARG A 296 -9.18 27.62 -2.45
N GLN A 297 -10.43 27.30 -2.18
CA GLN A 297 -11.56 28.23 -2.28
C GLN A 297 -12.26 28.30 -0.92
N GLN A 298 -12.70 29.49 -0.55
CA GLN A 298 -13.54 29.69 0.61
C GLN A 298 -15.00 29.53 0.22
N ALA A 299 -15.74 28.67 0.93
CA ALA A 299 -17.17 28.47 0.78
C ALA A 299 -17.88 28.65 2.12
N ASP A 300 -19.20 28.75 2.10
CA ASP A 300 -20.02 28.95 3.34
C ASP A 300 -19.81 27.79 4.35
N ALA A 301 -19.60 26.59 3.86
CA ALA A 301 -19.39 25.39 4.67
C ALA A 301 -17.90 25.13 5.06
N GLY A 302 -16.97 26.03 4.71
CA GLY A 302 -15.55 25.90 4.98
C GLY A 302 -14.68 25.96 3.74
N GLU A 303 -13.45 25.48 3.86
CA GLU A 303 -12.49 25.49 2.76
C GLU A 303 -12.69 24.29 1.83
N LEU A 304 -12.66 24.53 0.53
CA LEU A 304 -12.68 23.54 -0.52
C LEU A 304 -11.32 23.50 -1.20
N PHE A 305 -10.80 22.29 -1.40
CA PHE A 305 -9.52 22.08 -2.07
C PHE A 305 -9.73 21.43 -3.43
N TYR A 306 -8.99 21.90 -4.40
CA TYR A 306 -9.01 21.37 -5.76
C TYR A 306 -7.60 21.03 -6.19
N VAL A 307 -7.45 19.93 -6.91
CA VAL A 307 -6.19 19.53 -7.54
C VAL A 307 -6.34 19.56 -9.05
N LEU A 308 -5.34 20.11 -9.73
CA LEU A 308 -5.16 19.97 -11.16
C LEU A 308 -3.89 19.16 -11.37
N ARG A 309 -4.07 17.93 -11.85
CA ARG A 309 -2.99 17.03 -12.25
C ARG A 309 -2.74 17.20 -13.75
N ASP A 310 -1.50 17.33 -14.14
CA ASP A 310 -1.06 17.27 -15.53
C ASP A 310 0.00 16.18 -15.67
N ASP A 311 -0.19 15.24 -16.59
CA ASP A 311 0.77 14.20 -16.93
C ASP A 311 0.68 13.82 -18.43
N GLU A 312 1.35 12.76 -18.83
CA GLU A 312 1.37 12.29 -20.24
C GLU A 312 -0.01 11.90 -20.80
N HIS A 313 -0.98 11.64 -19.93
CA HIS A 313 -2.34 11.26 -20.31
C HIS A 313 -3.29 12.47 -20.36
N GLY A 314 -2.77 13.68 -20.16
CA GLY A 314 -3.54 14.92 -20.15
C GLY A 314 -3.77 15.49 -18.76
N SER A 315 -4.84 16.27 -18.62
CA SER A 315 -5.15 16.97 -17.38
C SER A 315 -6.38 16.36 -16.69
N THR A 316 -6.35 16.38 -15.35
CA THR A 316 -7.47 15.97 -14.51
C THR A 316 -7.70 17.02 -13.43
N LEU A 317 -8.89 17.61 -13.41
CA LEU A 317 -9.36 18.53 -12.38
C LEU A 317 -10.30 17.79 -11.42
N ALA A 318 -10.03 17.87 -10.12
CA ALA A 318 -10.82 17.21 -9.10
C ALA A 318 -10.93 18.06 -7.83
N GLN A 319 -12.07 18.00 -7.14
CA GLN A 319 -12.22 18.46 -5.77
C GLN A 319 -11.75 17.33 -4.84
N VAL A 320 -10.91 17.65 -3.86
CA VAL A 320 -10.27 16.69 -2.96
C VAL A 320 -10.31 17.18 -1.51
N GLY A 321 -9.81 16.39 -0.60
CA GLY A 321 -9.63 16.80 0.79
C GLY A 321 -8.36 17.64 1.03
N PRO A 322 -8.15 18.12 2.26
CA PRO A 322 -7.00 18.96 2.63
C PRO A 322 -5.65 18.22 2.57
N GLY A 323 -5.63 16.89 2.56
CA GLY A 323 -4.40 16.11 2.45
C GLY A 323 -3.62 16.38 1.16
N ALA A 324 -4.27 16.85 0.09
CA ALA A 324 -3.59 17.28 -1.14
C ALA A 324 -2.58 18.42 -0.91
N THR A 325 -2.73 19.21 0.16
CA THR A 325 -1.80 20.29 0.50
C THR A 325 -0.52 19.81 1.19
N GLN A 326 -0.38 18.52 1.50
CA GLN A 326 0.75 17.99 2.27
C GLN A 326 2.12 18.17 1.59
N PHE A 327 2.17 18.43 0.30
CA PHE A 327 3.42 18.88 -0.35
C PHE A 327 3.87 20.28 0.08
N ASP A 328 2.99 21.09 0.66
CA ASP A 328 3.35 22.41 1.24
C ASP A 328 3.92 22.29 2.68
N ARG A 329 4.53 21.15 3.01
CA ARG A 329 5.22 20.98 4.30
C ARG A 329 6.47 21.84 4.35
N ASN A 330 6.74 22.39 5.53
CA ASN A 330 7.99 23.11 5.76
C ASN A 330 9.19 22.19 5.52
N ALA A 331 10.16 22.66 4.74
CA ALA A 331 11.40 21.93 4.46
C ALA A 331 12.11 21.49 5.76
N LEU A 332 12.03 22.27 6.84
CA LEU A 332 12.64 21.93 8.13
C LEU A 332 12.03 20.66 8.75
N ASP A 333 10.75 20.39 8.48
CA ASP A 333 10.09 19.16 8.99
C ASP A 333 10.49 17.92 8.20
N LEU A 334 10.92 18.10 6.96
CA LEU A 334 11.38 17.04 6.08
C LEU A 334 12.88 16.78 6.17
N ARG A 335 13.64 17.62 6.87
CA ARG A 335 15.07 17.38 7.09
C ARG A 335 15.32 16.18 7.98
N ASP A 336 16.35 15.41 7.66
CA ASP A 336 16.81 14.39 8.59
C ASP A 336 17.28 15.04 9.90
N LYS A 337 16.62 14.70 10.99
CA LYS A 337 16.92 15.19 12.35
C LYS A 337 17.85 14.25 13.12
N GLY A 338 18.45 13.24 12.48
CA GLY A 338 19.44 12.37 13.12
C GLY A 338 20.69 13.14 13.52
N LEU A 339 21.19 12.91 14.73
CA LEU A 339 22.44 13.53 15.22
C LEU A 339 23.65 13.03 14.46
N ILE A 340 23.74 11.72 14.26
CA ILE A 340 24.80 11.05 13.53
C ILE A 340 24.21 10.04 12.56
N ARG A 341 24.96 9.75 11.50
CA ARG A 341 24.55 8.83 10.44
C ARG A 341 25.55 7.70 10.34
N PHE A 342 25.06 6.49 10.49
CA PHE A 342 25.83 5.27 10.31
C PHE A 342 24.87 4.11 10.01
N LYS A 343 25.42 3.06 9.42
CA LYS A 343 24.72 1.78 9.27
C LYS A 343 25.13 0.91 10.45
N LYS A 344 24.18 0.58 11.31
CA LYS A 344 24.40 -0.19 12.54
C LYS A 344 25.12 -1.52 12.26
N GLU A 345 24.78 -2.14 11.15
CA GLU A 345 25.31 -3.44 10.72
C GLU A 345 26.81 -3.39 10.43
N LEU A 346 27.32 -2.22 10.02
CA LEU A 346 28.75 -2.03 9.70
C LEU A 346 29.63 -1.75 10.90
N VAL A 347 29.05 -1.53 12.09
CA VAL A 347 29.83 -1.18 13.29
C VAL A 347 30.44 -2.43 13.90
N THR A 348 31.77 -2.46 13.96
CA THR A 348 32.54 -3.55 14.62
C THR A 348 33.34 -3.07 15.84
N ARG A 349 33.52 -1.75 16.02
CA ARG A 349 34.24 -1.20 17.17
C ARG A 349 33.60 0.13 17.60
N MET A 350 33.56 0.36 18.92
CA MET A 350 33.14 1.62 19.51
C MET A 350 34.20 2.08 20.53
N VAL A 351 34.42 3.40 20.55
CA VAL A 351 35.29 4.08 21.50
C VAL A 351 34.49 5.07 22.30
N PHE A 352 34.48 4.96 23.60
CA PHE A 352 33.87 5.88 24.54
C PHE A 352 35.00 6.67 25.25
N HIS A 353 35.12 7.93 24.93
CA HIS A 353 36.10 8.82 25.52
C HIS A 353 35.52 9.58 26.72
N GLY A 354 36.04 9.37 27.89
CA GLY A 354 35.59 10.00 29.12
C GLY A 354 36.23 11.36 29.38
N GLU A 355 35.69 12.15 30.31
CA GLU A 355 36.27 13.45 30.74
C GLU A 355 37.65 13.31 31.41
N ASP A 356 37.98 12.12 31.94
CA ASP A 356 39.26 11.79 32.50
C ASP A 356 40.34 11.49 31.45
N GLY A 357 40.00 11.63 30.19
CA GLY A 357 40.88 11.35 29.06
C GLY A 357 41.13 9.88 28.79
N LYS A 358 40.37 8.97 29.41
CA LYS A 358 40.49 7.53 29.18
C LYS A 358 39.47 7.03 28.19
N ASP A 359 39.89 6.03 27.42
CA ASP A 359 39.04 5.35 26.45
C ASP A 359 38.56 3.99 26.98
N VAL A 360 37.27 3.76 26.86
CA VAL A 360 36.69 2.43 26.93
C VAL A 360 36.42 1.96 25.51
N VAL A 361 36.99 0.85 25.11
CA VAL A 361 36.90 0.33 23.76
C VAL A 361 36.21 -1.03 23.78
N VAL A 362 35.14 -1.15 22.98
CA VAL A 362 34.48 -2.44 22.75
C VAL A 362 34.55 -2.78 21.26
N SER A 363 34.76 -4.05 20.95
CA SER A 363 34.82 -4.53 19.57
C SER A 363 34.24 -5.94 19.41
N LYS A 364 33.93 -6.29 18.17
CA LYS A 364 33.67 -7.67 17.71
C LYS A 364 34.52 -7.95 16.48
N ASP A 365 34.76 -9.22 16.18
CA ASP A 365 35.77 -9.62 15.18
C ASP A 365 35.36 -9.28 13.74
N SER A 366 34.04 -9.31 13.41
CA SER A 366 33.54 -8.99 12.10
C SER A 366 32.09 -8.45 12.15
N VAL A 367 31.59 -7.91 11.02
CA VAL A 367 30.21 -7.45 10.89
C VAL A 367 29.22 -8.60 11.07
N ASP A 368 29.56 -9.79 10.60
CA ASP A 368 28.71 -10.99 10.66
C ASP A 368 28.75 -11.70 12.00
N ALA A 369 29.65 -11.28 12.93
CA ALA A 369 29.71 -11.86 14.25
C ALA A 369 28.40 -11.62 15.01
N SER A 370 28.00 -12.61 15.82
CA SER A 370 26.80 -12.54 16.65
C SER A 370 26.84 -11.35 17.61
N ALA A 371 25.67 -10.94 18.11
CA ALA A 371 25.60 -9.87 19.11
C ALA A 371 26.39 -10.19 20.37
N ASP A 372 26.51 -11.46 20.74
CA ASP A 372 27.26 -11.92 21.90
C ASP A 372 28.80 -11.88 21.73
N ALA A 373 29.28 -11.60 20.51
CA ALA A 373 30.72 -11.51 20.21
C ALA A 373 31.36 -10.19 20.69
N TRP A 374 30.59 -9.23 21.18
CA TRP A 374 31.11 -7.97 21.71
C TRP A 374 32.00 -8.21 22.95
N ARG A 375 33.21 -7.65 22.91
CA ARG A 375 34.19 -7.71 24.00
C ARG A 375 34.70 -6.32 24.35
N VAL A 376 35.04 -6.09 25.60
CA VAL A 376 35.84 -4.95 26.02
C VAL A 376 37.28 -5.27 25.70
N VAL A 377 37.98 -4.39 24.99
CA VAL A 377 39.41 -4.55 24.62
C VAL A 377 40.34 -3.54 25.29
N ALA A 378 39.79 -2.46 25.85
CA ALA A 378 40.49 -1.47 26.64
C ALA A 378 39.57 -0.79 27.65
N PRO A 379 40.08 -0.37 28.84
CA PRO A 379 41.45 -0.46 29.35
C PRO A 379 41.82 -1.87 29.86
N ARG A 380 40.86 -2.78 30.04
CA ARG A 380 41.05 -4.17 30.36
C ARG A 380 40.17 -5.07 29.52
N GLU A 381 40.68 -6.25 29.18
CA GLU A 381 39.92 -7.19 28.36
C GLU A 381 38.83 -7.91 29.16
N GLY A 382 37.72 -8.22 28.52
CA GLY A 382 36.62 -8.98 29.09
C GLY A 382 35.42 -9.09 28.19
N LYS A 383 34.42 -9.89 28.58
CA LYS A 383 33.14 -9.97 27.89
C LYS A 383 32.38 -8.64 28.07
N ALA A 384 31.75 -8.12 27.01
CA ALA A 384 30.94 -6.93 27.13
C ALA A 384 29.49 -7.28 27.52
N LYS A 385 28.86 -6.40 28.29
CA LYS A 385 27.38 -6.43 28.50
C LYS A 385 26.68 -6.07 27.19
N VAL A 386 26.27 -7.08 26.44
CA VAL A 386 25.70 -6.95 25.10
C VAL A 386 24.55 -5.93 25.03
N PHE A 387 23.66 -5.93 26.03
CA PHE A 387 22.55 -5.02 26.08
C PHE A 387 23.00 -3.54 26.18
N LYS A 388 24.11 -3.23 26.85
CA LYS A 388 24.68 -1.87 26.93
C LYS A 388 25.18 -1.43 25.55
N VAL A 389 25.92 -2.30 24.86
CA VAL A 389 26.44 -2.03 23.52
C VAL A 389 25.32 -1.81 22.54
N THR A 390 24.30 -2.68 22.52
CA THR A 390 23.14 -2.56 21.63
C THR A 390 22.27 -1.36 21.97
N SER A 391 22.11 -1.02 23.26
CA SER A 391 21.39 0.18 23.71
C SER A 391 22.08 1.46 23.21
N VAL A 392 23.41 1.54 23.28
CA VAL A 392 24.16 2.68 22.74
C VAL A 392 23.95 2.83 21.24
N LEU A 393 24.09 1.74 20.47
CA LEU A 393 23.85 1.76 19.03
C LEU A 393 22.43 2.20 18.68
N TRP A 394 21.44 1.73 19.45
CA TRP A 394 20.04 2.15 19.28
C TRP A 394 19.87 3.63 19.60
N THR A 395 20.41 4.10 20.74
CA THR A 395 20.33 5.51 21.17
C THR A 395 20.97 6.43 20.11
N LEU A 396 22.17 6.10 19.64
CA LEU A 396 22.86 6.88 18.62
C LEU A 396 22.10 6.92 17.29
N GLY A 397 21.49 5.80 16.89
CA GLY A 397 20.70 5.72 15.64
C GLY A 397 19.32 6.41 15.73
N THR A 398 18.80 6.64 16.94
CA THR A 398 17.47 7.25 17.14
C THR A 398 17.51 8.65 17.75
N ALA A 399 18.67 9.10 18.24
CA ALA A 399 18.83 10.42 18.81
C ALA A 399 18.58 11.51 17.78
N LYS A 400 17.77 12.51 18.16
CA LYS A 400 17.32 13.57 17.26
C LYS A 400 17.89 14.92 17.65
N ILE A 401 18.06 15.78 16.65
CA ILE A 401 18.36 17.19 16.81
C ILE A 401 17.10 17.88 17.37
N LEU A 402 17.22 18.55 18.51
CA LEU A 402 16.17 19.40 19.05
C LEU A 402 16.21 20.80 18.47
N ALA A 403 17.42 21.35 18.33
CA ALA A 403 17.66 22.64 17.69
C ALA A 403 19.00 22.63 16.96
N ALA A 404 19.09 23.43 15.91
CA ALA A 404 20.31 23.69 15.19
C ALA A 404 20.79 25.12 15.49
N GLY A 405 22.09 25.25 15.77
CA GLY A 405 22.75 26.53 16.07
C GLY A 405 23.67 26.94 14.93
N GLU A 406 24.82 27.54 15.31
CA GLU A 406 25.80 28.09 14.36
C GLU A 406 26.32 27.04 13.37
N GLU A 407 26.27 27.36 12.08
CA GLU A 407 26.88 26.57 11.01
C GLU A 407 28.38 26.88 10.90
N LYS A 408 29.19 25.82 10.70
CA LYS A 408 30.64 25.92 10.53
C LYS A 408 31.31 26.81 11.61
N PRO A 409 31.08 26.54 12.93
CA PRO A 409 31.57 27.38 14.00
C PRO A 409 33.09 27.41 13.99
N LYS A 410 33.65 28.58 14.15
CA LYS A 410 35.10 28.78 14.23
C LYS A 410 35.64 28.37 15.61
N ASP A 411 34.82 28.48 16.64
CA ASP A 411 35.19 28.18 18.01
C ASP A 411 34.16 27.21 18.62
N TRP A 412 34.51 25.94 18.66
CA TRP A 412 33.71 24.91 19.28
C TRP A 412 33.79 24.90 20.83
N ALA A 413 34.89 25.46 21.40
CA ALA A 413 35.08 25.47 22.85
C ALA A 413 34.04 26.29 23.57
N LYS A 414 33.46 27.33 22.95
CA LYS A 414 32.35 28.11 23.52
C LYS A 414 31.09 27.26 23.77
N TYR A 415 30.95 26.11 23.11
CA TYR A 415 29.89 25.15 23.30
C TYR A 415 30.29 23.98 24.20
N GLY A 416 31.51 24.04 24.81
CA GLY A 416 32.08 22.96 25.60
C GLY A 416 32.49 21.76 24.77
N ILE A 417 32.82 21.98 23.50
CA ILE A 417 33.29 20.93 22.57
C ILE A 417 34.77 21.22 22.27
N ASP A 418 35.66 20.52 23.00
CA ASP A 418 37.09 20.66 22.92
C ASP A 418 37.80 19.28 23.04
N ALA A 419 39.08 19.25 23.22
CA ALA A 419 39.88 18.03 23.31
C ALA A 419 39.57 17.16 24.56
N LYS A 420 38.88 17.70 25.56
CA LYS A 420 38.48 16.99 26.81
C LYS A 420 37.01 16.56 26.77
N SER A 421 36.31 16.85 25.71
CA SER A 421 34.87 16.56 25.61
C SER A 421 34.64 15.06 25.49
N LYS A 422 33.62 14.56 26.20
CA LYS A 422 33.14 13.20 25.99
C LYS A 422 32.75 12.97 24.55
N TYR A 423 33.09 11.83 24.00
CA TYR A 423 32.59 11.41 22.71
C TYR A 423 32.38 9.90 22.61
N VAL A 424 31.53 9.51 21.68
CA VAL A 424 31.41 8.14 21.20
C VAL A 424 31.77 8.11 19.73
N ALA A 425 32.76 7.29 19.35
CA ALA A 425 33.14 7.09 17.96
C ALA A 425 32.87 5.63 17.53
N LEU A 426 32.32 5.47 16.34
CA LEU A 426 31.94 4.18 15.76
C LEU A 426 32.86 3.88 14.58
N PHE A 427 33.34 2.64 14.49
CA PHE A 427 34.28 2.22 13.45
C PHE A 427 33.77 0.96 12.74
N GLY A 428 34.07 0.85 11.46
CA GLY A 428 33.84 -0.32 10.64
C GLY A 428 34.99 -1.35 10.75
N GLU A 429 34.80 -2.47 10.05
CA GLU A 429 35.77 -3.57 9.99
C GLU A 429 37.11 -3.13 9.36
N ASP A 430 37.09 -2.18 8.44
CA ASP A 430 38.27 -1.59 7.84
C ASP A 430 39.01 -0.59 8.77
N GLY A 431 38.56 -0.41 10.00
CA GLY A 431 39.10 0.50 10.98
C GLY A 431 38.77 1.98 10.73
N LYS A 432 38.00 2.31 9.68
CA LYS A 432 37.55 3.69 9.42
C LYS A 432 36.48 4.12 10.39
N GLU A 433 36.54 5.37 10.81
CA GLU A 433 35.50 6.01 11.61
C GLU A 433 34.23 6.20 10.73
N LEU A 434 33.15 5.56 11.14
CA LEU A 434 31.84 5.65 10.49
C LEU A 434 31.06 6.89 10.95
N ALA A 435 31.13 7.17 12.26
CA ALA A 435 30.45 8.31 12.86
C ALA A 435 31.04 8.64 14.24
N ARG A 436 30.86 9.89 14.67
CA ARG A 436 31.23 10.39 16.00
C ARG A 436 30.16 11.32 16.53
N LEU A 437 29.81 11.15 17.80
CA LEU A 437 29.04 12.10 18.57
C LEU A 437 29.91 12.67 19.68
N THR A 438 30.17 13.98 19.65
CA THR A 438 30.85 14.68 20.75
C THR A 438 29.84 15.46 21.56
N ILE A 439 29.89 15.33 22.89
CA ILE A 439 28.96 15.91 23.84
C ILE A 439 29.64 17.13 24.48
N GLY A 440 29.03 18.29 24.31
CA GLY A 440 29.48 19.56 24.90
C GLY A 440 28.79 19.87 26.23
N LYS A 441 28.70 21.15 26.57
CA LYS A 441 28.07 21.63 27.79
C LYS A 441 26.55 21.69 27.69
N LEU A 442 25.90 21.84 28.83
CA LEU A 442 24.46 22.11 28.93
C LEU A 442 24.07 23.39 28.17
N VAL A 443 22.94 23.33 27.52
CA VAL A 443 22.31 24.49 26.89
C VAL A 443 21.65 25.34 27.99
N PRO A 444 21.89 26.66 28.05
CA PRO A 444 21.24 27.53 29.01
C PRO A 444 19.71 27.39 28.92
N ASP A 445 19.04 27.41 30.08
CA ASP A 445 17.58 27.36 30.23
C ASP A 445 16.89 26.11 29.65
N THR A 446 17.66 25.04 29.36
CA THR A 446 17.13 23.77 28.83
C THR A 446 17.58 22.63 29.74
N PRO A 447 16.70 22.08 30.61
CA PRO A 447 17.10 21.19 31.70
C PRO A 447 17.87 19.94 31.29
N SER A 448 17.63 19.40 30.10
CA SER A 448 18.33 18.22 29.59
C SER A 448 18.99 18.46 28.23
N GLY A 449 19.02 19.70 27.75
CA GLY A 449 19.62 20.06 26.46
C GLY A 449 21.13 20.12 26.54
N TYR A 450 21.84 19.43 25.66
CA TYR A 450 23.29 19.54 25.50
C TYR A 450 23.65 20.02 24.10
N TYR A 451 24.69 20.87 24.02
CA TYR A 451 25.34 21.11 22.76
C TYR A 451 26.08 19.84 22.32
N VAL A 452 25.93 19.48 21.06
CA VAL A 452 26.58 18.29 20.51
C VAL A 452 27.15 18.58 19.14
N ARG A 453 28.19 17.83 18.75
CA ARG A 453 28.72 17.76 17.40
C ARG A 453 28.50 16.37 16.85
N GLY A 454 27.75 16.27 15.76
CA GLY A 454 27.45 15.03 15.07
C GLY A 454 28.03 14.98 13.65
N SER A 455 27.31 14.39 12.71
CA SER A 455 27.74 14.24 11.32
C SER A 455 27.73 15.55 10.52
N ARG A 456 27.14 16.62 11.05
CA ARG A 456 27.09 17.94 10.40
C ARG A 456 28.15 18.86 10.98
N ASP A 457 28.73 19.71 10.16
CA ASP A 457 29.62 20.80 10.62
C ASP A 457 28.78 21.98 11.14
N GLN A 458 27.99 21.70 12.17
CA GLN A 458 27.03 22.62 12.78
C GLN A 458 26.88 22.31 14.26
N VAL A 459 26.72 23.34 15.07
CA VAL A 459 26.35 23.19 16.48
C VAL A 459 24.92 22.67 16.55
N LEU A 460 24.74 21.52 17.22
CA LEU A 460 23.44 20.92 17.39
C LEU A 460 23.08 20.89 18.88
N GLN A 461 21.78 20.80 19.17
CA GLN A 461 21.29 20.58 20.51
C GLN A 461 20.52 19.26 20.53
N SER A 462 20.69 18.47 21.58
CA SER A 462 19.98 17.21 21.77
C SER A 462 19.65 16.98 23.23
N ASP A 463 18.68 16.09 23.48
CA ASP A 463 18.35 15.64 24.83
C ASP A 463 19.46 14.74 25.37
N GLY A 464 20.24 15.27 26.31
CA GLY A 464 21.36 14.61 26.94
C GLY A 464 20.95 13.51 27.92
N SER A 465 19.68 13.44 28.35
CA SER A 465 19.20 12.33 29.20
C SER A 465 19.42 10.97 28.52
N ARG A 466 19.44 10.95 27.20
CA ARG A 466 19.73 9.76 26.38
C ARG A 466 21.19 9.30 26.46
N PHE A 467 22.13 10.20 26.84
CA PHE A 467 23.58 9.93 26.85
C PHE A 467 24.12 9.58 28.25
N VAL A 468 23.30 9.74 29.28
CA VAL A 468 23.70 9.46 30.69
C VAL A 468 24.14 8.01 30.89
N GLU A 469 23.52 7.10 30.14
CA GLU A 469 23.85 5.67 30.24
C GLU A 469 24.97 5.21 29.33
N PHE A 470 25.66 6.11 28.63
CA PHE A 470 26.81 5.70 27.83
C PHE A 470 27.97 5.25 28.73
N PRO A 471 28.63 4.14 28.40
CA PRO A 471 29.61 3.52 29.26
C PRO A 471 30.98 4.20 29.13
N PHE A 472 31.11 5.40 29.71
CA PHE A 472 32.39 6.11 29.75
C PHE A 472 33.39 5.53 30.79
N ARG A 473 32.95 4.55 31.58
CA ARG A 473 33.80 3.77 32.50
C ARG A 473 33.66 2.30 32.14
N VAL A 474 34.76 1.55 32.32
CA VAL A 474 34.82 0.12 31.96
C VAL A 474 33.81 -0.73 32.74
N GLU A 475 33.56 -0.39 34.00
CA GLU A 475 32.62 -1.10 34.88
C GLU A 475 31.19 -1.04 34.35
N ASP A 476 30.84 0.01 33.58
CA ASP A 476 29.51 0.21 33.01
C ASP A 476 29.22 -0.82 31.90
N VAL A 477 30.27 -1.35 31.21
CA VAL A 477 30.11 -2.20 30.02
C VAL A 477 30.74 -3.59 30.12
N ILE A 478 31.70 -3.81 31.03
CA ILE A 478 32.31 -5.14 31.21
C ILE A 478 31.38 -6.04 32.02
N ASP A 479 31.22 -7.29 31.55
CA ASP A 479 30.47 -8.33 32.24
C ASP A 479 31.37 -9.03 33.24
N GLU A 480 31.31 -8.64 34.51
CA GLU A 480 32.08 -9.26 35.56
C GLU A 480 31.37 -10.55 35.99
N PRO A 481 32.11 -11.69 36.09
CA PRO A 481 31.52 -12.88 36.65
C PRO A 481 31.06 -12.59 38.09
N GLN A 482 29.80 -12.88 38.41
CA GLN A 482 29.31 -12.82 39.78
C GLN A 482 30.18 -13.74 40.62
N VAL A 483 30.93 -13.16 41.58
CA VAL A 483 31.59 -13.94 42.62
C VAL A 483 30.42 -14.39 43.51
N ASP A 484 30.08 -15.67 43.41
CA ASP A 484 29.19 -16.29 44.37
C ASP A 484 29.79 -16.06 45.75
N ALA A 485 29.17 -15.22 46.55
CA ALA A 485 29.46 -15.09 47.97
C ALA A 485 29.08 -16.43 48.60
N GLY A 486 30.09 -17.32 48.63
CA GLY A 486 29.97 -18.65 49.20
C GLY A 486 29.34 -18.56 50.58
N SER A 487 28.23 -19.24 50.75
CA SER A 487 27.53 -19.51 51.99
C SER A 487 28.47 -20.32 52.92
N ASN A 488 29.37 -19.63 53.61
CA ASN A 488 29.99 -20.17 54.80
C ASN A 488 29.04 -19.92 55.98
N SER A 489 28.04 -20.76 56.12
CA SER A 489 27.35 -20.96 57.40
C SER A 489 28.09 -22.12 58.12
N PRO A 490 28.74 -21.88 59.23
CA PRO A 490 29.20 -22.99 60.09
C PRO A 490 27.93 -23.63 60.71
N SER A 491 27.72 -24.89 60.41
CA SER A 491 26.74 -25.73 61.15
C SER A 491 27.24 -25.92 62.61
N PRO A 492 26.28 -25.96 63.56
CA PRO A 492 26.56 -26.12 64.99
C PRO A 492 27.08 -27.51 65.37
#